data_3a7c8732b7e8baacb353841d95f49774
#
_entry.id   3a7c8732b7e8baacb353841d95f49774
#
_cell.length_a   1.000
_cell.length_b   1.000
_cell.length_c   1.000
_cell.angle_alpha   90.00
_cell.angle_beta   90.00
_cell.angle_gamma   90.00
#
_symmetry.space_group_name_H-M   'P 1'
#
loop_
_entity.id
_entity.type
_entity.pdbx_description
1 polymer ?
#
loop_
_entity_poly.entity_id
_entity_poly.type
_entity_poly.pdbx_seq_one_letter_code
_entity_poly.pdbx_strand_id
1 'polypeptide(L)'
;NENLCDMHIAIGGEHTPYTCRTFPRFINDFGGTEEMGVSFSCPVASDMMFNLKEKMTFTDEANDRLPELNEIDAQTYFYLVKARKKAYEIVQNRDKRISDRLKELLEYGKEVQKDLEEYKEGDDDIDFFEVFNNPEVINLQWVEKVKNKKEKPIENEIFNEQIAMYFLFKYFLTAVYDYDVLSKIKMAIVGVLIVTYFGEESWVIHLWSKETEHSQYNMD
;
A
#
# COMPACT_ATOMS: atom_id res chain seq x y z
N ASN A 1 -8.57 10.86 30.09
CA ASN A 1 -7.93 11.11 28.79
C ASN A 1 -6.97 9.96 28.43
N GLU A 2 -7.54 8.82 28.12
CA GLU A 2 -6.83 7.59 27.76
C GLU A 2 -6.76 7.40 26.22
N ASN A 3 -6.82 8.50 25.47
CA ASN A 3 -6.91 8.50 23.98
C ASN A 3 -8.10 7.68 23.43
N LEU A 4 -9.15 7.53 24.23
CA LEU A 4 -10.37 6.87 23.81
C LEU A 4 -11.32 7.87 23.14
N CYS A 5 -12.06 7.41 22.13
CA CYS A 5 -13.03 8.23 21.40
C CYS A 5 -14.27 8.48 22.28
N ASP A 6 -14.56 9.74 22.59
CA ASP A 6 -15.71 10.12 23.42
C ASP A 6 -17.05 9.67 22.80
N MET A 7 -17.16 9.71 21.47
CA MET A 7 -18.34 9.20 20.77
C MET A 7 -18.50 7.68 20.97
N HIS A 8 -17.41 6.93 20.87
CA HIS A 8 -17.42 5.48 21.08
C HIS A 8 -17.84 5.12 22.52
N ILE A 9 -17.38 5.92 23.50
CA ILE A 9 -17.73 5.74 24.92
C ILE A 9 -19.22 6.10 25.15
N ALA A 10 -19.69 7.20 24.52
CA ALA A 10 -21.02 7.72 24.78
C ALA A 10 -22.16 6.90 24.15
N ILE A 11 -21.97 6.40 22.92
CA ILE A 11 -23.04 5.79 22.14
C ILE A 11 -22.77 4.32 21.70
N GLY A 12 -21.60 3.78 22.03
CA GLY A 12 -21.18 2.45 21.59
C GLY A 12 -20.65 2.40 20.16
N GLY A 13 -19.84 1.39 19.86
CA GLY A 13 -19.18 1.23 18.57
C GLY A 13 -20.14 1.06 17.40
N GLU A 14 -21.26 0.39 17.62
CA GLU A 14 -22.29 0.10 16.62
C GLU A 14 -23.01 1.36 16.10
N HIS A 15 -23.01 2.44 16.89
CA HIS A 15 -23.64 3.72 16.53
C HIS A 15 -22.65 4.74 15.97
N THR A 16 -21.37 4.41 15.89
CA THR A 16 -20.36 5.31 15.30
C THR A 16 -20.45 5.33 13.77
N PRO A 17 -19.92 6.37 13.09
CA PRO A 17 -19.86 6.44 11.63
C PRO A 17 -19.27 5.18 10.99
N TYR A 18 -19.67 4.89 9.75
CA TYR A 18 -19.23 3.71 9.00
C TYR A 18 -17.70 3.57 8.99
N THR A 19 -16.98 4.65 8.70
CA THR A 19 -15.51 4.68 8.70
C THR A 19 -14.90 4.28 10.04
N CYS A 20 -15.51 4.68 11.16
CA CYS A 20 -15.05 4.30 12.49
C CYS A 20 -15.30 2.82 12.79
N ARG A 21 -16.41 2.25 12.26
CA ARG A 21 -16.74 0.84 12.46
C ARG A 21 -15.91 -0.08 11.58
N THR A 22 -15.51 0.38 10.41
CA THR A 22 -14.74 -0.42 9.45
C THR A 22 -13.24 -0.31 9.68
N PHE A 23 -12.75 0.83 10.22
CA PHE A 23 -11.32 0.98 10.54
C PHE A 23 -10.84 -0.17 11.45
N PRO A 24 -9.70 -0.76 11.18
CA PRO A 24 -8.68 -0.39 10.19
C PRO A 24 -8.82 -1.12 8.83
N ARG A 25 -9.98 -1.67 8.50
CA ARG A 25 -10.17 -2.36 7.22
C ARG A 25 -10.26 -1.37 6.07
N PHE A 26 -9.64 -1.72 4.94
CA PHE A 26 -9.94 -1.14 3.65
C PHE A 26 -10.65 -2.16 2.77
N ILE A 27 -11.48 -1.71 1.87
CA ILE A 27 -12.21 -2.54 0.92
C ILE A 27 -12.05 -1.90 -0.44
N ASN A 28 -11.55 -2.68 -1.41
CA ASN A 28 -11.53 -2.31 -2.82
C ASN A 28 -12.62 -3.13 -3.52
N ASP A 29 -13.58 -2.46 -4.12
CA ASP A 29 -14.68 -3.08 -4.86
C ASP A 29 -14.42 -2.95 -6.36
N PHE A 30 -14.31 -4.08 -7.04
CA PHE A 30 -14.11 -4.17 -8.48
C PHE A 30 -15.37 -4.71 -9.19
N GLY A 31 -16.55 -4.36 -8.67
CA GLY A 31 -17.84 -4.65 -9.29
C GLY A 31 -18.34 -6.09 -9.16
N GLY A 32 -17.51 -7.04 -8.88
CA GLY A 32 -17.88 -8.46 -8.67
C GLY A 32 -16.93 -9.15 -7.72
N THR A 33 -15.80 -8.48 -7.43
CA THR A 33 -14.78 -8.93 -6.49
C THR A 33 -14.54 -7.82 -5.48
N GLU A 34 -14.68 -8.14 -4.20
CA GLU A 34 -14.25 -7.25 -3.12
C GLU A 34 -12.94 -7.77 -2.54
N GLU A 35 -11.94 -6.90 -2.46
CA GLU A 35 -10.70 -7.19 -1.77
C GLU A 35 -10.67 -6.46 -0.43
N MET A 36 -10.43 -7.19 0.64
CA MET A 36 -10.38 -6.64 1.99
C MET A 36 -9.01 -6.85 2.61
N GLY A 37 -8.48 -5.81 3.23
CA GLY A 37 -7.25 -5.87 4.00
C GLY A 37 -7.31 -4.97 5.23
N VAL A 38 -6.20 -4.92 5.96
CA VAL A 38 -6.05 -4.09 7.17
C VAL A 38 -4.98 -3.03 6.91
N SER A 39 -5.34 -1.76 7.13
CA SER A 39 -4.45 -0.63 6.86
C SER A 39 -3.30 -0.55 7.86
N PHE A 40 -2.12 -0.22 7.37
CA PHE A 40 -0.96 0.11 8.22
C PHE A 40 -1.13 1.38 9.05
N SER A 41 -2.12 2.21 8.75
CA SER A 41 -2.50 3.32 9.64
C SER A 41 -3.00 2.87 11.02
N CYS A 42 -3.20 1.56 11.22
CA CYS A 42 -3.40 0.94 12.52
C CYS A 42 -2.06 0.45 13.08
N PRO A 43 -1.62 0.91 14.26
CA PRO A 43 -0.34 0.49 14.84
C PRO A 43 -0.30 -1.02 15.13
N VAL A 44 -1.43 -1.61 15.51
CA VAL A 44 -1.51 -3.06 15.76
C VAL A 44 -1.32 -3.86 14.47
N ALA A 45 -1.90 -3.41 13.36
CA ALA A 45 -1.71 -4.06 12.07
C ALA A 45 -0.26 -3.98 11.60
N SER A 46 0.39 -2.83 11.79
CA SER A 46 1.81 -2.63 11.49
C SER A 46 2.70 -3.55 12.33
N ASP A 47 2.41 -3.68 13.63
CA ASP A 47 3.15 -4.58 14.53
C ASP A 47 2.96 -6.06 14.15
N MET A 48 1.75 -6.48 13.82
CA MET A 48 1.48 -7.85 13.36
C MET A 48 2.26 -8.15 12.08
N MET A 49 2.27 -7.21 11.12
CA MET A 49 3.00 -7.36 9.86
C MET A 49 4.53 -7.39 10.08
N PHE A 50 5.05 -6.56 10.98
CA PHE A 50 6.47 -6.54 11.34
C PHE A 50 6.94 -7.88 11.89
N ASN A 51 6.08 -8.57 12.64
CA ASN A 51 6.38 -9.85 13.25
C ASN A 51 6.07 -11.06 12.35
N LEU A 52 5.40 -10.86 11.20
CA LEU A 52 5.05 -11.94 10.27
C LEU A 52 6.31 -12.46 9.56
N LYS A 53 6.56 -13.76 9.68
CA LYS A 53 7.73 -14.44 9.05
C LYS A 53 7.35 -15.25 7.83
N GLU A 54 6.11 -15.69 7.75
CA GLU A 54 5.57 -16.44 6.63
C GLU A 54 5.34 -15.53 5.43
N LYS A 55 5.28 -16.10 4.23
CA LYS A 55 4.86 -15.38 3.03
C LYS A 55 3.40 -14.97 3.18
N MET A 56 3.09 -13.73 2.80
CA MET A 56 1.71 -13.27 2.74
C MET A 56 0.92 -14.12 1.73
N THR A 57 -0.25 -14.56 2.14
CA THR A 57 -1.18 -15.33 1.30
C THR A 57 -2.54 -14.65 1.29
N PHE A 58 -3.29 -14.89 0.24
CA PHE A 58 -4.65 -14.36 0.07
C PHE A 58 -5.61 -15.54 -0.02
N THR A 59 -6.79 -15.39 0.57
CA THR A 59 -7.87 -16.38 0.53
C THR A 59 -9.03 -15.82 -0.25
N ASP A 60 -9.59 -16.65 -1.14
CA ASP A 60 -10.79 -16.32 -1.90
C ASP A 60 -12.01 -16.96 -1.22
N GLU A 61 -13.04 -16.15 -0.98
CA GLU A 61 -14.33 -16.61 -0.47
C GLU A 61 -15.42 -16.26 -1.48
N ALA A 62 -16.28 -17.23 -1.79
CA ALA A 62 -17.43 -17.00 -2.65
C ALA A 62 -18.45 -16.11 -1.94
N ASN A 63 -19.02 -15.14 -2.66
CA ASN A 63 -20.16 -14.37 -2.20
C ASN A 63 -21.32 -14.48 -3.20
N ASP A 64 -22.53 -14.16 -2.73
CA ASP A 64 -23.76 -14.21 -3.56
C ASP A 64 -24.03 -12.88 -4.29
N ARG A 65 -23.10 -11.94 -4.29
CA ARG A 65 -23.25 -10.64 -4.93
C ARG A 65 -23.22 -10.79 -6.45
N LEU A 66 -24.18 -10.19 -7.11
CA LEU A 66 -24.18 -10.10 -8.56
C LEU A 66 -23.12 -9.09 -9.03
N PRO A 67 -22.30 -9.43 -10.03
CA PRO A 67 -21.31 -8.51 -10.55
C PRO A 67 -21.95 -7.25 -11.16
N GLU A 68 -21.43 -6.08 -10.78
CA GLU A 68 -21.78 -4.78 -11.36
C GLU A 68 -20.58 -4.26 -12.16
N LEU A 69 -20.35 -4.81 -13.36
CA LEU A 69 -19.16 -4.54 -14.18
C LEU A 69 -19.27 -3.25 -15.02
N ASN A 70 -20.26 -2.40 -14.81
CA ASN A 70 -20.60 -1.29 -15.70
C ASN A 70 -19.52 -0.18 -15.78
N GLU A 71 -18.59 -0.12 -14.85
CA GLU A 71 -17.55 0.93 -14.79
C GLU A 71 -16.13 0.39 -14.99
N ILE A 72 -15.96 -0.93 -15.13
CA ILE A 72 -14.66 -1.57 -15.22
C ILE A 72 -14.52 -2.30 -16.54
N ASP A 73 -13.45 -2.00 -17.28
CA ASP A 73 -13.06 -2.83 -18.43
C ASP A 73 -12.59 -4.21 -17.95
N ALA A 74 -13.42 -5.22 -18.24
CA ALA A 74 -13.17 -6.59 -17.81
C ALA A 74 -11.85 -7.16 -18.38
N GLN A 75 -11.48 -6.77 -19.60
CA GLN A 75 -10.24 -7.25 -20.23
C GLN A 75 -9.02 -6.72 -19.46
N THR A 76 -8.98 -5.43 -19.19
CA THR A 76 -7.93 -4.78 -18.39
C THR A 76 -7.91 -5.34 -16.98
N TYR A 77 -9.06 -5.53 -16.34
CA TYR A 77 -9.13 -6.12 -15.02
C TYR A 77 -8.46 -7.51 -14.94
N PHE A 78 -8.84 -8.44 -15.83
CA PHE A 78 -8.26 -9.78 -15.84
C PHE A 78 -6.77 -9.79 -16.22
N TYR A 79 -6.35 -8.86 -17.08
CA TYR A 79 -4.95 -8.66 -17.38
C TYR A 79 -4.17 -8.24 -16.14
N LEU A 80 -4.65 -7.22 -15.42
CA LEU A 80 -4.03 -6.72 -14.18
C LEU A 80 -4.01 -7.76 -13.05
N VAL A 81 -5.06 -8.58 -12.92
CA VAL A 81 -5.07 -9.70 -11.94
C VAL A 81 -3.91 -10.67 -12.20
N LYS A 82 -3.68 -11.03 -13.48
CA LYS A 82 -2.54 -11.90 -13.84
C LYS A 82 -1.20 -11.20 -13.61
N ALA A 83 -1.10 -9.93 -13.99
CA ALA A 83 0.11 -9.15 -13.82
C ALA A 83 0.46 -9.01 -12.33
N ARG A 84 -0.52 -8.71 -11.47
CA ARG A 84 -0.31 -8.63 -10.01
C ARG A 84 0.17 -9.96 -9.41
N LYS A 85 -0.36 -11.09 -9.87
CA LYS A 85 0.11 -12.40 -9.42
C LYS A 85 1.61 -12.58 -9.70
N LYS A 86 2.06 -12.21 -10.89
CA LYS A 86 3.50 -12.23 -11.23
C LYS A 86 4.31 -11.25 -10.39
N ALA A 87 3.78 -10.05 -10.10
CA ALA A 87 4.41 -9.11 -9.20
C ALA A 87 4.60 -9.70 -7.78
N TYR A 88 3.62 -10.43 -7.26
CA TYR A 88 3.75 -11.15 -5.99
C TYR A 88 4.85 -12.22 -6.03
N GLU A 89 4.93 -13.00 -7.11
CA GLU A 89 5.97 -14.01 -7.29
C GLU A 89 7.38 -13.40 -7.31
N ILE A 90 7.54 -12.22 -7.94
CA ILE A 90 8.80 -11.47 -7.93
C ILE A 90 9.17 -11.04 -6.51
N VAL A 91 8.24 -10.38 -5.81
CA VAL A 91 8.48 -9.84 -4.47
C VAL A 91 8.73 -10.94 -3.45
N GLN A 92 8.04 -12.08 -3.56
CA GLN A 92 8.18 -13.21 -2.64
C GLN A 92 9.27 -14.24 -3.04
N ASN A 93 10.09 -13.91 -4.03
CA ASN A 93 11.23 -14.77 -4.40
C ASN A 93 12.39 -14.60 -3.41
N ARG A 94 12.33 -15.31 -2.28
CA ARG A 94 13.31 -15.22 -1.18
C ARG A 94 14.70 -15.79 -1.53
N ASP A 95 14.90 -16.32 -2.74
CA ASP A 95 16.22 -16.72 -3.23
C ASP A 95 17.06 -15.49 -3.65
N LYS A 96 16.43 -14.32 -3.80
CA LYS A 96 17.04 -13.04 -4.14
C LYS A 96 16.93 -12.06 -2.96
N ARG A 97 17.87 -11.12 -2.87
CA ARG A 97 17.78 -10.01 -1.92
C ARG A 97 16.59 -9.12 -2.28
N ILE A 98 15.95 -8.51 -1.27
CA ILE A 98 14.79 -7.63 -1.50
C ILE A 98 15.13 -6.47 -2.46
N SER A 99 16.33 -5.91 -2.39
CA SER A 99 16.80 -4.87 -3.30
C SER A 99 16.78 -5.29 -4.77
N ASP A 100 17.09 -6.54 -5.07
CA ASP A 100 17.09 -7.07 -6.43
C ASP A 100 15.68 -7.41 -6.90
N ARG A 101 14.84 -7.93 -5.97
CA ARG A 101 13.40 -8.14 -6.21
C ARG A 101 12.67 -6.84 -6.54
N LEU A 102 12.98 -5.74 -5.84
CA LEU A 102 12.38 -4.44 -6.10
C LEU A 102 12.80 -3.85 -7.45
N LYS A 103 14.06 -4.04 -7.87
CA LYS A 103 14.51 -3.66 -9.21
C LYS A 103 13.78 -4.47 -10.29
N GLU A 104 13.70 -5.78 -10.11
CA GLU A 104 12.96 -6.66 -11.02
C GLU A 104 11.48 -6.29 -11.09
N LEU A 105 10.87 -5.95 -9.95
CA LEU A 105 9.49 -5.47 -9.87
C LEU A 105 9.30 -4.17 -10.65
N LEU A 106 10.23 -3.23 -10.55
CA LEU A 106 10.17 -1.97 -11.29
C LEU A 106 10.25 -2.19 -12.81
N GLU A 107 11.21 -3.02 -13.26
CA GLU A 107 11.33 -3.34 -14.70
C GLU A 107 10.08 -4.07 -15.21
N TYR A 108 9.56 -5.00 -14.42
CA TYR A 108 8.29 -5.65 -14.75
C TYR A 108 7.12 -4.66 -14.81
N GLY A 109 7.08 -3.70 -13.89
CA GLY A 109 6.07 -2.63 -13.92
C GLY A 109 6.10 -1.80 -15.19
N LYS A 110 7.29 -1.46 -15.70
CA LYS A 110 7.46 -0.78 -16.99
C LYS A 110 6.96 -1.62 -18.17
N GLU A 111 7.15 -2.95 -18.12
CA GLU A 111 6.62 -3.86 -19.15
C GLU A 111 5.09 -3.88 -19.14
N VAL A 112 4.48 -4.04 -17.95
CA VAL A 112 3.01 -4.04 -17.78
C VAL A 112 2.41 -2.70 -18.21
N GLN A 113 3.07 -1.59 -17.87
CA GLN A 113 2.60 -0.25 -18.25
C GLN A 113 2.54 -0.04 -19.76
N LYS A 114 3.48 -0.59 -20.52
CA LYS A 114 3.48 -0.51 -21.99
C LYS A 114 2.31 -1.24 -22.65
N ASP A 115 1.76 -2.23 -21.98
CA ASP A 115 0.62 -3.00 -22.46
C ASP A 115 -0.74 -2.30 -22.21
N LEU A 116 -0.74 -1.22 -21.42
CA LEU A 116 -1.92 -0.41 -21.14
C LEU A 116 -2.02 0.73 -22.15
N GLU A 117 -3.15 0.82 -22.88
CA GLU A 117 -3.31 1.69 -24.07
C GLU A 117 -3.29 3.20 -23.76
N GLU A 118 -3.58 3.62 -22.52
CA GLU A 118 -3.73 5.03 -22.14
C GLU A 118 -2.52 5.58 -21.34
N TYR A 119 -1.35 4.98 -21.49
CA TYR A 119 -0.17 5.50 -20.81
C TYR A 119 0.21 6.89 -21.34
N LYS A 120 0.15 7.88 -20.47
CA LYS A 120 0.80 9.17 -20.65
C LYS A 120 2.06 9.17 -19.81
N GLU A 121 3.21 9.21 -20.49
CA GLU A 121 4.50 9.42 -19.85
C GLU A 121 4.42 10.73 -19.03
N GLY A 122 4.25 10.61 -17.72
CA GLY A 122 4.36 11.73 -16.81
C GLY A 122 5.82 12.10 -16.65
N ASP A 123 6.09 13.29 -16.15
CA ASP A 123 7.45 13.75 -15.86
C ASP A 123 8.03 12.81 -14.78
N ASP A 124 8.91 11.90 -15.19
CA ASP A 124 9.52 10.89 -14.31
C ASP A 124 10.57 11.48 -13.34
N ASP A 125 10.84 12.79 -13.43
CA ASP A 125 11.73 13.53 -12.55
C ASP A 125 11.04 13.98 -11.25
N ILE A 126 10.38 13.05 -10.57
CA ILE A 126 9.94 13.29 -9.19
C ILE A 126 11.19 13.23 -8.31
N ASP A 127 11.62 14.39 -7.79
CA ASP A 127 12.58 14.41 -6.71
C ASP A 127 11.95 13.74 -5.48
N PHE A 128 12.35 12.50 -5.26
CA PHE A 128 11.91 11.71 -4.10
C PHE A 128 12.02 12.47 -2.77
N PHE A 129 13.00 13.37 -2.65
CA PHE A 129 13.19 14.20 -1.45
C PHE A 129 12.28 15.43 -1.42
N GLU A 130 11.77 15.89 -2.55
CA GLU A 130 10.84 17.03 -2.59
C GLU A 130 9.50 16.68 -1.97
N VAL A 131 9.01 15.46 -2.22
CA VAL A 131 7.79 14.93 -1.58
C VAL A 131 7.90 14.91 -0.06
N PHE A 132 9.12 14.69 0.48
CA PHE A 132 9.36 14.72 1.94
C PHE A 132 9.56 16.11 2.50
N ASN A 133 9.97 17.07 1.70
CA ASN A 133 10.28 18.42 2.18
C ASN A 133 9.02 19.29 2.33
N ASN A 134 7.93 18.97 1.62
CA ASN A 134 6.69 19.73 1.62
C ASN A 134 5.42 18.87 1.77
N PRO A 135 5.37 17.83 2.62
CA PRO A 135 4.16 17.04 2.79
C PRO A 135 3.07 17.88 3.47
N GLU A 136 1.81 17.59 3.12
CA GLU A 136 0.71 17.96 4.01
C GLU A 136 0.87 17.17 5.31
N VAL A 137 1.20 17.87 6.40
CA VAL A 137 1.51 17.22 7.68
C VAL A 137 0.23 16.85 8.40
N ILE A 138 -0.08 15.55 8.46
CA ILE A 138 -1.19 15.01 9.24
C ILE A 138 -0.74 14.67 10.67
N ASN A 139 0.50 14.20 10.84
CA ASN A 139 1.02 13.75 12.11
C ASN A 139 2.35 14.41 12.48
N LEU A 140 2.38 15.17 13.57
CA LEU A 140 3.59 15.85 14.07
C LEU A 140 4.71 14.89 14.44
N GLN A 141 4.41 13.64 14.84
CA GLN A 141 5.43 12.63 15.13
C GLN A 141 6.22 12.22 13.89
N TRP A 142 5.55 12.23 12.70
CA TRP A 142 6.21 12.01 11.42
C TRP A 142 7.27 13.07 11.16
N VAL A 143 6.92 14.35 11.33
CA VAL A 143 7.85 15.49 11.15
C VAL A 143 9.08 15.36 12.04
N GLU A 144 8.88 14.99 13.30
CA GLU A 144 9.98 14.78 14.25
C GLU A 144 10.90 13.64 13.81
N LYS A 145 10.31 12.55 13.30
CA LYS A 145 11.06 11.39 12.80
C LYS A 145 11.89 11.76 11.58
N VAL A 146 11.32 12.46 10.60
CA VAL A 146 12.02 12.92 9.40
C VAL A 146 13.23 13.78 9.75
N LYS A 147 13.10 14.66 10.75
CA LYS A 147 14.23 15.52 11.21
C LYS A 147 15.36 14.73 11.86
N ASN A 148 15.06 13.61 12.52
CA ASN A 148 16.01 12.80 13.27
C ASN A 148 16.47 11.54 12.52
N LYS A 149 16.36 11.53 11.21
CA LYS A 149 16.68 10.38 10.35
C LYS A 149 18.11 9.87 10.51
N LYS A 150 18.26 8.55 10.41
CA LYS A 150 19.53 7.85 10.29
C LYS A 150 19.43 6.88 9.15
N GLU A 151 20.31 6.98 8.16
CA GLU A 151 20.42 5.98 7.12
C GLU A 151 20.83 4.63 7.73
N LYS A 152 20.06 3.59 7.41
CA LYS A 152 20.37 2.20 7.77
C LYS A 152 20.31 1.34 6.50
N PRO A 153 21.18 0.33 6.38
CA PRO A 153 21.05 -0.65 5.30
C PRO A 153 19.77 -1.47 5.47
N ILE A 154 19.29 -2.04 4.38
CA ILE A 154 18.15 -2.99 4.38
C ILE A 154 18.58 -4.23 5.15
N GLU A 155 18.05 -4.44 6.34
CA GLU A 155 18.41 -5.56 7.23
C GLU A 155 17.26 -6.57 7.36
N ASN A 156 15.99 -6.10 7.38
CA ASN A 156 14.83 -6.96 7.54
C ASN A 156 14.17 -7.28 6.19
N GLU A 157 14.75 -8.22 5.46
CA GLU A 157 14.28 -8.70 4.15
C GLU A 157 12.81 -9.13 4.16
N ILE A 158 12.35 -9.77 5.24
CA ILE A 158 10.97 -10.28 5.34
C ILE A 158 9.99 -9.13 5.56
N PHE A 159 10.30 -8.20 6.46
CA PHE A 159 9.42 -7.06 6.70
C PHE A 159 9.28 -6.19 5.45
N ASN A 160 10.38 -5.95 4.74
CA ASN A 160 10.38 -5.20 3.50
C ASN A 160 9.58 -5.90 2.38
N GLU A 161 9.63 -7.24 2.31
CA GLU A 161 8.76 -8.04 1.46
C GLU A 161 7.29 -7.81 1.79
N GLN A 162 6.92 -7.85 3.09
CA GLN A 162 5.53 -7.68 3.52
C GLN A 162 5.00 -6.27 3.21
N ILE A 163 5.84 -5.25 3.35
CA ILE A 163 5.48 -3.87 2.96
C ILE A 163 5.15 -3.79 1.47
N ALA A 164 6.04 -4.32 0.62
CA ALA A 164 5.81 -4.32 -0.82
C ALA A 164 4.54 -5.09 -1.19
N MET A 165 4.31 -6.26 -0.58
CA MET A 165 3.12 -7.07 -0.79
C MET A 165 1.83 -6.34 -0.38
N TYR A 166 1.85 -5.62 0.74
CA TYR A 166 0.70 -4.82 1.19
C TYR A 166 0.31 -3.75 0.16
N PHE A 167 1.27 -2.95 -0.30
CA PHE A 167 1.00 -1.90 -1.27
C PHE A 167 0.55 -2.47 -2.62
N LEU A 168 1.16 -3.56 -3.09
CA LEU A 168 0.72 -4.26 -4.29
C LEU A 168 -0.72 -4.80 -4.14
N PHE A 169 -1.06 -5.38 -2.99
CA PHE A 169 -2.41 -5.85 -2.76
C PHE A 169 -3.43 -4.71 -2.76
N LYS A 170 -3.11 -3.64 -2.06
CA LYS A 170 -4.04 -2.53 -1.86
C LYS A 170 -4.25 -1.69 -3.12
N TYR A 171 -3.19 -1.45 -3.91
CA TYR A 171 -3.24 -0.43 -4.96
C TYR A 171 -3.09 -0.96 -6.38
N PHE A 172 -2.45 -2.11 -6.60
CA PHE A 172 -2.13 -2.54 -7.97
C PHE A 172 -3.36 -2.62 -8.88
N LEU A 173 -4.46 -3.20 -8.43
CA LEU A 173 -5.67 -3.34 -9.26
C LEU A 173 -6.43 -2.03 -9.45
N THR A 174 -6.18 -0.99 -8.65
CA THR A 174 -6.81 0.31 -8.89
C THR A 174 -6.38 0.92 -10.21
N ALA A 175 -5.28 0.44 -10.80
CA ALA A 175 -4.88 0.77 -12.17
C ALA A 175 -5.93 0.44 -13.23
N VAL A 176 -6.97 -0.31 -12.91
CA VAL A 176 -8.13 -0.54 -13.80
C VAL A 176 -8.92 0.75 -14.06
N TYR A 177 -8.83 1.74 -13.17
CA TYR A 177 -9.54 3.02 -13.28
C TYR A 177 -8.73 4.12 -13.96
N ASP A 178 -7.41 4.13 -13.77
CA ASP A 178 -6.51 5.20 -14.23
C ASP A 178 -5.45 4.74 -15.24
N TYR A 179 -5.37 3.44 -15.51
CA TYR A 179 -4.40 2.80 -16.40
C TYR A 179 -2.92 3.04 -16.00
N ASP A 180 -2.66 3.47 -14.77
CA ASP A 180 -1.33 3.77 -14.25
C ASP A 180 -0.88 2.71 -13.23
N VAL A 181 -0.40 1.58 -13.73
CA VAL A 181 0.14 0.50 -12.88
C VAL A 181 1.55 0.82 -12.36
N LEU A 182 2.30 1.63 -13.12
CA LEU A 182 3.69 1.92 -12.77
C LEU A 182 3.78 2.74 -11.48
N SER A 183 2.93 3.75 -11.29
CA SER A 183 2.88 4.52 -10.04
C SER A 183 2.48 3.66 -8.85
N LYS A 184 1.58 2.68 -9.01
CA LYS A 184 1.20 1.74 -7.94
C LYS A 184 2.40 0.85 -7.53
N ILE A 185 3.21 0.42 -8.49
CA ILE A 185 4.45 -0.31 -8.23
C ILE A 185 5.51 0.59 -7.59
N LYS A 186 5.70 1.81 -8.12
CA LYS A 186 6.60 2.81 -7.51
C LYS A 186 6.22 3.06 -6.04
N MET A 187 4.94 3.20 -5.73
CA MET A 187 4.46 3.37 -4.36
C MET A 187 4.85 2.20 -3.45
N ALA A 188 4.74 0.96 -3.92
CA ALA A 188 5.18 -0.21 -3.15
C ALA A 188 6.69 -0.17 -2.86
N ILE A 189 7.49 0.22 -3.85
CA ILE A 189 8.96 0.37 -3.71
C ILE A 189 9.28 1.50 -2.74
N VAL A 190 8.64 2.65 -2.89
CA VAL A 190 8.81 3.82 -2.02
C VAL A 190 8.49 3.48 -0.56
N GLY A 191 7.40 2.76 -0.30
CA GLY A 191 7.06 2.30 1.05
C GLY A 191 8.18 1.51 1.71
N VAL A 192 8.85 0.62 0.97
CA VAL A 192 10.03 -0.12 1.46
C VAL A 192 11.22 0.82 1.70
N LEU A 193 11.51 1.71 0.76
CA LEU A 193 12.64 2.65 0.87
C LEU A 193 12.49 3.59 2.07
N ILE A 194 11.28 4.07 2.33
CA ILE A 194 10.96 4.92 3.48
C ILE A 194 11.29 4.20 4.80
N VAL A 195 10.79 2.98 4.95
CA VAL A 195 11.02 2.22 6.17
C VAL A 195 12.50 1.91 6.35
N THR A 196 13.20 1.55 5.29
CA THR A 196 14.65 1.34 5.31
C THR A 196 15.40 2.60 5.71
N TYR A 197 14.97 3.76 5.19
CA TYR A 197 15.65 5.03 5.41
C TYR A 197 15.43 5.59 6.83
N PHE A 198 14.20 5.49 7.35
CA PHE A 198 13.88 6.05 8.68
C PHE A 198 14.02 5.05 9.84
N GLY A 199 14.31 3.81 9.56
CA GLY A 199 14.49 2.72 10.49
C GLY A 199 13.43 1.65 10.32
N GLU A 200 13.85 0.41 10.32
CA GLU A 200 13.01 -0.78 10.11
C GLU A 200 12.21 -1.14 11.37
N GLU A 201 11.28 -0.29 11.73
CA GLU A 201 10.38 -0.44 12.86
C GLU A 201 8.93 -0.34 12.41
N SER A 202 8.02 -1.09 13.02
CA SER A 202 6.59 -1.13 12.66
C SER A 202 5.92 0.24 12.69
N TRP A 203 6.32 1.09 13.63
CA TRP A 203 5.75 2.42 13.77
C TRP A 203 6.16 3.39 12.65
N VAL A 204 7.25 3.14 11.92
CA VAL A 204 7.64 3.97 10.76
C VAL A 204 6.63 3.79 9.64
N ILE A 205 6.30 2.53 9.29
CA ILE A 205 5.30 2.27 8.25
C ILE A 205 3.90 2.72 8.69
N HIS A 206 3.59 2.62 9.99
CA HIS A 206 2.35 3.14 10.54
C HIS A 206 2.21 4.66 10.32
N LEU A 207 3.24 5.43 10.66
CA LEU A 207 3.22 6.88 10.46
C LEU A 207 3.20 7.24 8.98
N TRP A 208 4.01 6.57 8.16
CA TRP A 208 4.02 6.75 6.71
C TRP A 208 2.64 6.51 6.09
N SER A 209 1.99 5.40 6.45
CA SER A 209 0.64 5.10 6.00
C SER A 209 -0.37 6.18 6.41
N LYS A 210 -0.23 6.77 7.60
CA LYS A 210 -1.08 7.89 8.01
C LYS A 210 -0.87 9.14 7.17
N GLU A 211 0.37 9.49 6.88
CA GLU A 211 0.70 10.69 6.11
C GLU A 211 0.27 10.55 4.64
N THR A 212 0.47 9.39 4.04
CA THR A 212 0.19 9.19 2.61
C THR A 212 -1.24 8.75 2.35
N GLU A 213 -1.73 7.70 2.99
CA GLU A 213 -3.00 7.07 2.66
C GLU A 213 -4.24 7.86 3.14
N HIS A 214 -4.05 8.95 3.87
CA HIS A 214 -5.12 9.84 4.35
C HIS A 214 -5.02 11.28 3.82
N SER A 215 -4.10 11.54 2.90
CA SER A 215 -3.98 12.81 2.18
C SER A 215 -3.92 12.57 0.69
N GLN A 216 -4.88 13.10 -0.06
CA GLN A 216 -4.85 13.09 -1.52
C GLN A 216 -3.58 13.79 -2.04
N TYR A 217 -3.22 14.91 -1.43
CA TYR A 217 -2.03 15.69 -1.80
C TYR A 217 -0.72 14.91 -1.66
N ASN A 218 -0.62 14.03 -0.64
CA ASN A 218 0.59 13.23 -0.42
C ASN A 218 0.59 11.91 -1.23
N MET A 219 -0.54 11.58 -1.88
CA MET A 219 -0.69 10.40 -2.74
C MET A 219 -0.39 10.70 -4.21
N ASP A 220 -0.64 11.93 -4.65
CA ASP A 220 -0.41 12.43 -6.01
C ASP A 220 1.05 12.85 -6.17
#